data_d8381f03d1d9d0db4fdafc1ca8002025
#
_entry.id   d8381f03d1d9d0db4fdafc1ca8002025
#
_cell.length_a   1.000
_cell.length_b   1.000
_cell.length_c   1.000
_cell.angle_alpha   90.00
_cell.angle_beta   90.00
_cell.angle_gamma   90.00
#
_symmetry.space_group_name_H-M   'P 1'
#
loop_
_entity.id
_entity.type
_entity.pdbx_description
1 polymer ?
#
loop_
_entity_poly.entity_id
_entity_poly.type
_entity_poly.pdbx_seq_one_letter_code
_entity_poly.pdbx_strand_id
1 'polypeptide(L)'
;PESDPVLQSINTNGLGNRKEDIVKIIFVPSYLNGSDGIFNLSYYDLLIGFDLSVFPSYYEPWGYTPLESLMFSIPTVTTSLSGFGLWVKEYFRDPGNGIAIIERTDDNEANVVQEIRNFINNFIGLTDEDIRQARIKAHEISRIAMWDNLVQHYFKAYEIALEQSKVRREEPREFAQLIEAPELLNIRKPHQIPVWKDIYVQSDVPDRLGSLKEIANNLWWSWHSEAESLFRRMDPSLWEEVQHNPKLLLEKIDYKRQLVLEDDDEFVSDLQRVYGEFKSYLDRPDDKEKPAVAYFSMEFGIHPCLKIYSGGLGILAGDYLKEASDSNLTIYGIGLLYRFGY
;
A
#
# COMPACT_ATOMS: atom_id res chain seq x y z
N PRO A 1 -6.09 3.42 30.97
CA PRO A 1 -6.07 4.77 30.40
C PRO A 1 -5.20 5.74 31.21
N GLU A 2 -5.31 5.76 32.57
CA GLU A 2 -4.54 6.69 33.41
C GLU A 2 -3.03 6.47 33.42
N SER A 3 -2.55 5.31 33.00
CA SER A 3 -1.13 4.95 32.89
C SER A 3 -0.52 5.23 31.50
N ASP A 4 -1.30 5.73 30.54
CA ASP A 4 -0.80 6.03 29.19
C ASP A 4 0.13 7.25 29.24
N PRO A 5 1.38 7.14 28.73
CA PRO A 5 2.39 8.19 28.82
C PRO A 5 2.00 9.46 28.04
N VAL A 6 1.22 9.33 26.95
CA VAL A 6 0.74 10.48 26.17
C VAL A 6 -0.28 11.25 26.98
N LEU A 7 -1.27 10.57 27.59
CA LEU A 7 -2.27 11.19 28.45
C LEU A 7 -1.64 11.83 29.69
N GLN A 8 -0.63 11.20 30.30
CA GLN A 8 0.12 11.78 31.40
C GLN A 8 0.83 13.06 30.99
N SER A 9 1.46 13.08 29.82
CA SER A 9 2.12 14.27 29.27
C SER A 9 1.13 15.40 29.01
N ILE A 10 -0.02 15.12 28.42
CA ILE A 10 -1.11 16.08 28.19
C ILE A 10 -1.54 16.71 29.51
N ASN A 11 -1.80 15.88 30.51
CA ASN A 11 -2.24 16.35 31.84
C ASN A 11 -1.16 17.16 32.56
N THR A 12 0.10 16.70 32.53
CA THR A 12 1.23 17.39 33.19
C THR A 12 1.46 18.77 32.59
N ASN A 13 1.24 18.94 31.28
CA ASN A 13 1.35 20.22 30.60
C ASN A 13 0.09 21.09 30.69
N GLY A 14 -0.93 20.68 31.44
CA GLY A 14 -2.15 21.45 31.65
C GLY A 14 -3.06 21.59 30.45
N LEU A 15 -2.91 20.69 29.46
CA LEU A 15 -3.65 20.72 28.19
C LEU A 15 -4.98 19.95 28.28
N GLY A 16 -5.85 20.43 29.18
CA GLY A 16 -7.11 19.74 29.55
C GLY A 16 -8.31 20.03 28.67
N ASN A 17 -8.13 20.67 27.51
CA ASN A 17 -9.22 21.08 26.59
C ASN A 17 -10.31 21.92 27.22
N ARG A 18 -9.97 22.75 28.21
CA ARG A 18 -10.91 23.69 28.83
C ARG A 18 -11.39 24.70 27.80
N LYS A 19 -12.54 25.33 28.06
CA LYS A 19 -13.13 26.29 27.09
C LYS A 19 -12.18 27.44 26.73
N GLU A 20 -11.42 27.89 27.72
CA GLU A 20 -10.43 28.97 27.61
C GLU A 20 -9.07 28.57 27.03
N ASP A 21 -8.79 27.27 26.93
CA ASP A 21 -7.52 26.81 26.37
C ASP A 21 -7.48 27.12 24.87
N ILE A 22 -6.44 27.83 24.43
CA ILE A 22 -6.23 28.19 23.01
C ILE A 22 -5.91 26.94 22.19
N VAL A 23 -5.15 26.01 22.79
CA VAL A 23 -4.77 24.75 22.14
C VAL A 23 -5.73 23.65 22.56
N LYS A 24 -6.27 22.91 21.60
CA LYS A 24 -7.09 21.74 21.83
C LYS A 24 -6.33 20.49 21.35
N ILE A 25 -6.37 19.42 22.14
CA ILE A 25 -5.75 18.15 21.83
C ILE A 25 -6.83 17.09 21.66
N ILE A 26 -6.81 16.39 20.55
CA ILE A 26 -7.66 15.23 20.30
C ILE A 26 -6.73 14.03 20.21
N PHE A 27 -6.80 13.14 21.19
CA PHE A 27 -6.00 11.92 21.23
C PHE A 27 -6.83 10.75 20.70
N VAL A 28 -6.36 10.11 19.63
CA VAL A 28 -7.03 8.99 18.98
C VAL A 28 -6.11 7.76 19.04
N PRO A 29 -6.20 6.93 20.11
CA PRO A 29 -5.35 5.75 20.29
C PRO A 29 -5.88 4.54 19.50
N SER A 30 -6.25 4.74 18.24
CA SER A 30 -6.83 3.73 17.37
C SER A 30 -6.48 3.99 15.92
N TYR A 31 -6.55 2.95 15.09
CA TYR A 31 -6.43 3.12 13.65
C TYR A 31 -7.65 3.84 13.08
N LEU A 32 -7.42 4.78 12.17
CA LEU A 32 -8.46 5.57 11.51
C LEU A 32 -9.06 4.77 10.34
N ASN A 33 -9.93 3.83 10.67
CA ASN A 33 -10.61 2.94 9.73
C ASN A 33 -12.10 3.26 9.55
N GLY A 34 -12.54 4.43 10.02
CA GLY A 34 -13.94 4.83 9.99
C GLY A 34 -14.76 4.41 11.21
N SER A 35 -14.16 3.72 12.19
CA SER A 35 -14.87 3.22 13.39
C SER A 35 -14.11 3.49 14.70
N ASP A 36 -13.29 4.54 14.74
CA ASP A 36 -12.46 4.90 15.89
C ASP A 36 -13.26 5.48 17.07
N GLY A 37 -14.52 5.84 16.87
CA GLY A 37 -15.41 6.37 17.90
C GLY A 37 -15.20 7.85 18.23
N ILE A 38 -14.30 8.56 17.51
CA ILE A 38 -13.99 9.99 17.69
C ILE A 38 -14.32 10.75 16.41
N PHE A 39 -13.61 10.46 15.32
CA PHE A 39 -13.85 11.06 14.02
C PHE A 39 -14.75 10.21 13.14
N ASN A 40 -14.63 8.90 13.22
CA ASN A 40 -15.32 7.92 12.38
C ASN A 40 -15.12 8.19 10.86
N LEU A 41 -13.94 8.66 10.53
CA LEU A 41 -13.47 8.90 9.16
C LEU A 41 -12.28 7.99 8.86
N SER A 42 -12.12 7.62 7.59
CA SER A 42 -10.90 6.94 7.17
C SER A 42 -9.69 7.87 7.31
N TYR A 43 -8.49 7.29 7.36
CA TYR A 43 -7.25 8.07 7.46
C TYR A 43 -7.14 9.16 6.38
N TYR A 44 -7.44 8.82 5.13
CA TYR A 44 -7.33 9.76 4.02
C TYR A 44 -8.42 10.82 4.02
N ASP A 45 -9.65 10.46 4.44
CA ASP A 45 -10.75 11.44 4.57
C ASP A 45 -10.45 12.46 5.68
N LEU A 46 -9.78 12.02 6.75
CA LEU A 46 -9.38 12.91 7.82
C LEU A 46 -8.15 13.75 7.44
N LEU A 47 -7.17 13.13 6.76
CA LEU A 47 -5.89 13.74 6.40
C LEU A 47 -6.08 15.03 5.61
N ILE A 48 -6.98 15.04 4.62
CA ILE A 48 -7.24 16.23 3.79
C ILE A 48 -7.73 17.46 4.57
N GLY A 49 -8.19 17.27 5.79
CA GLY A 49 -8.66 18.34 6.68
C GLY A 49 -7.53 19.05 7.47
N PHE A 50 -6.29 18.58 7.39
CA PHE A 50 -5.17 19.16 8.14
C PHE A 50 -4.44 20.25 7.35
N ASP A 51 -3.87 21.20 8.08
CA ASP A 51 -3.02 22.27 7.54
C ASP A 51 -1.54 21.87 7.54
N LEU A 52 -1.12 21.05 8.49
CA LEU A 52 0.24 20.61 8.72
C LEU A 52 0.26 19.21 9.31
N SER A 53 1.15 18.35 8.86
CA SER A 53 1.40 17.03 9.44
C SER A 53 2.79 16.95 10.07
N VAL A 54 2.94 16.20 11.16
CA VAL A 54 4.21 16.04 11.87
C VAL A 54 4.47 14.56 12.14
N PHE A 55 5.53 14.02 11.54
CA PHE A 55 5.95 12.63 11.66
C PHE A 55 7.39 12.56 12.22
N PRO A 56 7.57 12.66 13.54
CA PRO A 56 8.88 12.74 14.18
C PRO A 56 9.53 11.36 14.31
N SER A 57 9.79 10.71 13.19
CA SER A 57 10.30 9.33 13.12
C SER A 57 11.64 9.15 13.82
N TYR A 58 11.79 8.09 14.60
CA TYR A 58 13.07 7.59 15.12
C TYR A 58 13.76 6.63 14.17
N TYR A 59 12.99 5.88 13.42
CA TYR A 59 13.45 4.98 12.38
C TYR A 59 12.28 4.67 11.45
N GLU A 60 12.45 5.04 10.21
CA GLU A 60 11.46 4.79 9.17
C GLU A 60 12.21 4.44 7.88
N PRO A 61 12.23 3.17 7.44
CA PRO A 61 13.02 2.74 6.27
C PRO A 61 12.73 3.56 5.02
N TRP A 62 11.46 3.89 4.77
CA TRP A 62 11.04 4.81 3.73
C TRP A 62 10.29 5.99 4.31
N GLY A 63 9.05 5.85 4.73
CA GLY A 63 8.19 6.90 5.26
C GLY A 63 7.04 7.21 4.31
N TYR A 64 6.09 6.29 4.21
CA TYR A 64 4.88 6.52 3.42
C TYR A 64 4.03 7.65 3.99
N THR A 65 3.88 7.74 5.31
CA THR A 65 3.03 8.74 5.94
C THR A 65 3.41 10.18 5.60
N PRO A 66 4.70 10.61 5.65
CA PRO A 66 5.07 11.94 5.17
C PRO A 66 4.88 12.11 3.65
N LEU A 67 5.14 11.07 2.84
CA LEU A 67 4.92 11.11 1.41
C LEU A 67 3.44 11.28 1.06
N GLU A 68 2.55 10.47 1.67
CA GLU A 68 1.10 10.56 1.49
C GLU A 68 0.55 11.93 1.88
N SER A 69 1.01 12.49 3.01
CA SER A 69 0.64 13.84 3.43
C SER A 69 0.98 14.89 2.36
N LEU A 70 2.18 14.82 1.80
CA LEU A 70 2.61 15.72 0.72
C LEU A 70 1.80 15.52 -0.57
N MET A 71 1.40 14.28 -0.89
CA MET A 71 0.54 13.98 -2.05
C MET A 71 -0.83 14.66 -1.93
N PHE A 72 -1.35 14.76 -0.71
CA PHE A 72 -2.58 15.52 -0.41
C PHE A 72 -2.33 17.03 -0.25
N SER A 73 -1.17 17.52 -0.67
CA SER A 73 -0.80 18.95 -0.59
C SER A 73 -0.77 19.47 0.85
N ILE A 74 -0.40 18.64 1.81
CA ILE A 74 -0.28 19.03 3.21
C ILE A 74 1.20 19.21 3.54
N PRO A 75 1.65 20.43 3.91
CA PRO A 75 2.99 20.65 4.40
C PRO A 75 3.32 19.70 5.56
N THR A 76 4.54 19.20 5.59
CA THR A 76 4.89 18.08 6.46
C THR A 76 6.21 18.28 7.18
N VAL A 77 6.28 17.85 8.43
CA VAL A 77 7.54 17.74 9.18
C VAL A 77 7.91 16.28 9.33
N THR A 78 9.13 15.92 8.97
CA THR A 78 9.71 14.58 9.20
C THR A 78 11.15 14.72 9.72
N THR A 79 11.87 13.60 9.87
CA THR A 79 13.24 13.62 10.36
C THR A 79 14.22 13.00 9.37
N SER A 80 15.52 13.21 9.60
CA SER A 80 16.62 12.57 8.85
C SER A 80 16.72 11.06 9.07
N LEU A 81 15.93 10.48 9.99
CA LEU A 81 15.82 9.03 10.20
C LEU A 81 14.67 8.40 9.38
N SER A 82 14.05 9.18 8.50
CA SER A 82 13.13 8.72 7.46
C SER A 82 13.86 8.64 6.13
N GLY A 83 13.79 7.50 5.44
CA GLY A 83 14.38 7.32 4.11
C GLY A 83 13.84 8.33 3.10
N PHE A 84 12.53 8.61 3.13
CA PHE A 84 11.91 9.65 2.30
C PHE A 84 12.44 11.05 2.64
N GLY A 85 12.65 11.36 3.91
CA GLY A 85 13.26 12.63 4.33
C GLY A 85 14.66 12.81 3.75
N LEU A 86 15.50 11.78 3.80
CA LEU A 86 16.82 11.79 3.18
C LEU A 86 16.74 11.92 1.66
N TRP A 87 15.81 11.21 1.03
CA TRP A 87 15.56 11.30 -0.41
C TRP A 87 15.21 12.73 -0.83
N VAL A 88 14.33 13.41 -0.12
CA VAL A 88 13.99 14.80 -0.39
C VAL A 88 15.20 15.73 -0.24
N LYS A 89 16.03 15.55 0.80
CA LYS A 89 17.27 16.33 0.98
C LYS A 89 18.24 16.21 -0.21
N GLU A 90 18.29 15.06 -0.83
CA GLU A 90 19.15 14.81 -2.00
C GLU A 90 18.66 15.55 -3.24
N TYR A 91 17.33 15.55 -3.47
CA TYR A 91 16.73 16.09 -4.69
C TYR A 91 16.39 17.57 -4.61
N PHE A 92 16.12 18.10 -3.41
CA PHE A 92 15.73 19.50 -3.21
C PHE A 92 16.73 20.23 -2.32
N ARG A 93 17.39 21.25 -2.89
CA ARG A 93 18.28 22.14 -2.11
C ARG A 93 17.49 23.03 -1.16
N ASP A 94 16.30 23.45 -1.57
CA ASP A 94 15.38 24.28 -0.80
C ASP A 94 13.96 23.75 -0.99
N PRO A 95 13.46 22.96 -0.05
CA PRO A 95 12.09 22.46 -0.08
C PRO A 95 11.06 23.51 0.36
N GLY A 96 11.49 24.71 0.76
CA GLY A 96 10.60 25.77 1.27
C GLY A 96 9.77 25.31 2.46
N ASN A 97 8.57 25.86 2.60
CA ASN A 97 7.63 25.47 3.66
C ASN A 97 6.80 24.22 3.31
N GLY A 98 7.08 23.54 2.18
CA GLY A 98 6.37 22.32 1.80
C GLY A 98 6.72 21.12 2.68
N ILE A 99 7.99 21.00 3.10
CA ILE A 99 8.47 19.99 4.04
C ILE A 99 9.62 20.52 4.88
N ALA A 100 9.62 20.14 6.16
CA ALA A 100 10.80 20.31 7.03
C ALA A 100 11.37 18.93 7.37
N ILE A 101 12.69 18.78 7.16
CA ILE A 101 13.41 17.54 7.48
C ILE A 101 14.39 17.86 8.59
N ILE A 102 13.98 17.51 9.80
CA ILE A 102 14.72 17.83 11.02
C ILE A 102 15.84 16.81 11.22
N GLU A 103 17.04 17.29 11.47
CA GLU A 103 18.16 16.42 11.76
C GLU A 103 17.98 15.73 13.10
N ARG A 104 17.94 14.39 13.10
CA ARG A 104 17.75 13.59 14.29
C ARG A 104 18.88 12.58 14.46
N THR A 105 19.37 12.51 15.70
CA THR A 105 20.36 11.53 16.17
C THR A 105 19.88 10.96 17.50
N ASP A 106 20.57 9.96 18.03
CA ASP A 106 20.23 9.38 19.32
C ASP A 106 20.35 10.35 20.50
N ASP A 107 21.15 11.44 20.34
CA ASP A 107 21.54 12.33 21.43
C ASP A 107 20.92 13.75 21.31
N ASN A 108 20.14 14.07 20.27
CA ASN A 108 19.68 15.44 20.01
C ASN A 108 18.18 15.67 20.21
N GLU A 109 17.48 14.86 20.98
CA GLU A 109 16.03 14.91 21.15
C GLU A 109 15.50 16.30 21.50
N ALA A 110 16.15 17.00 22.42
CA ALA A 110 15.75 18.36 22.81
C ALA A 110 15.80 19.35 21.63
N ASN A 111 16.79 19.24 20.77
CA ASN A 111 16.90 20.06 19.56
C ASN A 111 15.79 19.72 18.56
N VAL A 112 15.49 18.43 18.37
CA VAL A 112 14.40 17.98 17.49
C VAL A 112 13.07 18.59 17.93
N VAL A 113 12.74 18.51 19.23
CA VAL A 113 11.53 19.11 19.78
C VAL A 113 11.50 20.64 19.55
N GLN A 114 12.65 21.31 19.74
CA GLN A 114 12.74 22.75 19.53
C GLN A 114 12.58 23.14 18.05
N GLU A 115 13.15 22.37 17.14
CA GLU A 115 13.02 22.63 15.71
C GLU A 115 11.59 22.38 15.20
N ILE A 116 10.93 21.30 15.66
CA ILE A 116 9.51 21.05 15.38
C ILE A 116 8.66 22.23 15.87
N ARG A 117 8.87 22.67 17.11
CA ARG A 117 8.18 23.83 17.70
C ARG A 117 8.38 25.08 16.87
N ASN A 118 9.63 25.37 16.46
CA ASN A 118 9.95 26.54 15.68
C ASN A 118 9.24 26.50 14.32
N PHE A 119 9.25 25.34 13.66
CA PHE A 119 8.56 25.19 12.39
C PHE A 119 7.05 25.41 12.51
N ILE A 120 6.40 24.80 13.51
CA ILE A 120 4.97 24.98 13.77
C ILE A 120 4.65 26.46 14.04
N ASN A 121 5.43 27.14 14.89
CA ASN A 121 5.20 28.54 15.20
C ASN A 121 5.37 29.44 13.97
N ASN A 122 6.37 29.17 13.13
CA ASN A 122 6.57 29.91 11.89
C ASN A 122 5.39 29.64 10.92
N PHE A 123 4.94 28.40 10.82
CA PHE A 123 3.84 28.01 9.95
C PHE A 123 2.52 28.69 10.33
N ILE A 124 2.20 28.75 11.63
CA ILE A 124 1.01 29.46 12.14
C ILE A 124 1.03 30.95 11.79
N GLY A 125 2.22 31.53 11.68
CA GLY A 125 2.40 32.96 11.34
C GLY A 125 2.37 33.26 9.82
N LEU A 126 2.24 32.26 8.97
CA LEU A 126 2.20 32.45 7.51
C LEU A 126 0.90 33.13 7.06
N THR A 127 0.97 33.85 5.96
CA THR A 127 -0.21 34.38 5.28
C THR A 127 -0.92 33.27 4.50
N ASP A 128 -2.20 33.49 4.15
CA ASP A 128 -2.97 32.52 3.34
C ASP A 128 -2.27 32.21 2.01
N GLU A 129 -1.60 33.20 1.40
CA GLU A 129 -0.83 33.00 0.17
C GLU A 129 0.41 32.14 0.42
N ASP A 130 1.14 32.36 1.51
CA ASP A 130 2.31 31.55 1.85
C ASP A 130 1.92 30.09 2.17
N ILE A 131 0.78 29.88 2.83
CA ILE A 131 0.20 28.56 3.07
C ILE A 131 -0.15 27.89 1.74
N ARG A 132 -0.78 28.62 0.82
CA ARG A 132 -1.08 28.11 -0.52
C ARG A 132 0.18 27.70 -1.27
N GLN A 133 1.24 28.50 -1.22
CA GLN A 133 2.51 28.17 -1.83
C GLN A 133 3.18 26.96 -1.16
N ALA A 134 3.11 26.84 0.17
CA ALA A 134 3.59 25.68 0.90
C ALA A 134 2.86 24.39 0.46
N ARG A 135 1.55 24.45 0.27
CA ARG A 135 0.74 23.32 -0.22
C ARG A 135 1.09 22.90 -1.65
N ILE A 136 1.30 23.88 -2.55
CA ILE A 136 1.77 23.62 -3.91
C ILE A 136 3.14 22.94 -3.87
N LYS A 137 4.04 23.46 -3.05
CA LYS A 137 5.40 22.91 -2.91
C LYS A 137 5.39 21.51 -2.32
N ALA A 138 4.53 21.23 -1.35
CA ALA A 138 4.33 19.89 -0.80
C ALA A 138 3.97 18.89 -1.90
N HIS A 139 3.00 19.23 -2.74
CA HIS A 139 2.59 18.38 -3.86
C HIS A 139 3.72 18.20 -4.90
N GLU A 140 4.45 19.24 -5.26
CA GLU A 140 5.61 19.14 -6.17
C GLU A 140 6.66 18.17 -5.64
N ILE A 141 6.96 18.23 -4.33
CA ILE A 141 7.94 17.35 -3.69
C ILE A 141 7.49 15.89 -3.77
N SER A 142 6.22 15.60 -3.53
CA SER A 142 5.72 14.22 -3.58
C SER A 142 5.93 13.55 -4.94
N ARG A 143 5.92 14.32 -6.03
CA ARG A 143 6.06 13.79 -7.39
C ARG A 143 7.39 13.13 -7.69
N ILE A 144 8.46 13.47 -6.96
CA ILE A 144 9.77 12.78 -7.16
C ILE A 144 9.72 11.32 -6.73
N ALA A 145 8.84 10.98 -5.80
CA ALA A 145 8.69 9.63 -5.26
C ALA A 145 7.56 8.83 -5.95
N MET A 146 7.04 9.31 -7.09
CA MET A 146 6.12 8.54 -7.92
C MET A 146 6.85 7.36 -8.55
N TRP A 147 6.13 6.26 -8.75
CA TRP A 147 6.69 5.03 -9.30
C TRP A 147 7.34 5.22 -10.66
N ASP A 148 6.83 6.09 -11.52
CA ASP A 148 7.47 6.44 -12.80
C ASP A 148 8.95 6.83 -12.65
N ASN A 149 9.29 7.47 -11.53
CA ASN A 149 10.66 7.85 -11.21
C ASN A 149 11.40 6.75 -10.43
N LEU A 150 10.75 6.14 -9.43
CA LEU A 150 11.39 5.16 -8.56
C LEU A 150 11.76 3.88 -9.31
N VAL A 151 10.93 3.43 -10.25
CA VAL A 151 11.18 2.22 -11.04
C VAL A 151 12.49 2.29 -11.84
N GLN A 152 12.94 3.49 -12.23
CA GLN A 152 14.21 3.67 -12.95
C GLN A 152 15.43 3.24 -12.12
N HIS A 153 15.37 3.40 -10.79
CA HIS A 153 16.42 2.94 -9.90
C HIS A 153 16.46 1.41 -9.82
N TYR A 154 15.31 0.75 -9.91
CA TYR A 154 15.23 -0.71 -9.99
C TYR A 154 15.81 -1.23 -11.31
N PHE A 155 15.51 -0.60 -12.44
CA PHE A 155 16.12 -0.98 -13.72
C PHE A 155 17.64 -0.90 -13.67
N LYS A 156 18.18 0.19 -13.14
CA LYS A 156 19.62 0.33 -12.97
C LYS A 156 20.22 -0.74 -12.05
N ALA A 157 19.53 -1.08 -10.95
CA ALA A 157 19.98 -2.13 -10.06
C ALA A 157 19.97 -3.51 -10.77
N TYR A 158 18.99 -3.79 -11.62
CA TYR A 158 18.92 -5.02 -12.41
C TYR A 158 20.04 -5.11 -13.45
N GLU A 159 20.36 -4.02 -14.13
CA GLU A 159 21.48 -3.97 -15.05
C GLU A 159 22.80 -4.32 -14.35
N ILE A 160 23.06 -3.71 -13.20
CA ILE A 160 24.24 -4.01 -12.37
C ILE A 160 24.25 -5.47 -11.93
N ALA A 161 23.12 -6.01 -11.48
CA ALA A 161 23.02 -7.40 -11.04
C ALA A 161 23.29 -8.38 -12.19
N LEU A 162 22.79 -8.09 -13.39
CA LEU A 162 23.03 -8.90 -14.58
C LEU A 162 24.51 -8.90 -15.00
N GLU A 163 25.16 -7.73 -14.96
CA GLU A 163 26.61 -7.65 -15.23
C GLU A 163 27.42 -8.47 -14.23
N GLN A 164 27.14 -8.31 -12.95
CA GLN A 164 27.79 -9.10 -11.89
C GLN A 164 27.53 -10.61 -12.05
N SER A 165 26.35 -10.99 -12.51
CA SER A 165 26.01 -12.39 -12.80
C SER A 165 26.87 -12.99 -13.91
N LYS A 166 27.21 -12.19 -14.95
CA LYS A 166 28.10 -12.63 -16.02
C LYS A 166 29.49 -12.94 -15.46
N VAL A 167 30.06 -12.03 -14.68
CA VAL A 167 31.36 -12.22 -14.03
C VAL A 167 31.39 -13.48 -13.16
N ARG A 168 30.35 -13.69 -12.33
CA ARG A 168 30.24 -14.88 -11.48
C ARG A 168 30.11 -16.20 -12.26
N ARG A 169 29.61 -16.19 -13.49
CA ARG A 169 29.52 -17.39 -14.32
C ARG A 169 30.87 -17.81 -14.91
N GLU A 170 31.78 -16.87 -15.03
CA GLU A 170 33.14 -17.12 -15.52
C GLU A 170 34.09 -17.64 -14.43
N GLU A 171 33.74 -17.45 -13.14
CA GLU A 171 34.49 -18.01 -12.02
C GLU A 171 34.10 -19.48 -11.76
N PRO A 172 35.08 -20.39 -11.58
CA PRO A 172 34.78 -21.79 -11.27
C PRO A 172 33.99 -21.90 -9.95
N ARG A 173 32.81 -22.49 -10.00
CA ARG A 173 32.01 -22.74 -8.81
C ARG A 173 32.58 -23.90 -8.01
N GLU A 174 33.41 -23.65 -7.00
CA GLU A 174 33.80 -24.65 -6.00
C GLU A 174 32.64 -25.14 -5.09
N PHE A 175 31.49 -24.44 -5.11
CA PHE A 175 30.36 -24.72 -4.22
C PHE A 175 29.26 -25.63 -4.79
N ALA A 176 29.37 -26.12 -6.02
CA ALA A 176 28.31 -26.91 -6.65
C ALA A 176 28.27 -28.40 -6.19
N GLN A 177 29.11 -28.82 -5.28
CA GLN A 177 29.22 -30.23 -4.87
C GLN A 177 28.56 -30.59 -3.52
N LEU A 178 27.83 -29.68 -2.87
CA LEU A 178 27.32 -29.91 -1.51
C LEU A 178 25.80 -29.94 -1.33
N ILE A 179 25.03 -30.00 -2.39
CA ILE A 179 23.60 -30.30 -2.28
C ILE A 179 23.31 -31.57 -3.07
N GLU A 180 23.56 -32.72 -2.46
CA GLU A 180 22.86 -33.93 -2.84
C GLU A 180 21.36 -33.64 -2.67
N ALA A 181 20.59 -33.74 -3.76
CA ALA A 181 19.13 -33.62 -3.66
C ALA A 181 18.64 -34.64 -2.62
N PRO A 182 17.82 -34.22 -1.65
CA PRO A 182 17.30 -35.16 -0.66
C PRO A 182 16.59 -36.27 -1.41
N GLU A 183 16.93 -37.54 -1.11
CA GLU A 183 16.21 -38.70 -1.64
C GLU A 183 14.71 -38.45 -1.42
N LEU A 184 13.96 -38.40 -2.51
CA LEU A 184 12.52 -38.32 -2.46
C LEU A 184 12.02 -39.49 -1.62
N LEU A 185 11.57 -39.20 -0.41
CA LEU A 185 10.91 -40.17 0.47
C LEU A 185 9.87 -40.93 -0.35
N ASN A 186 10.11 -42.23 -0.50
CA ASN A 186 9.23 -43.15 -1.19
C ASN A 186 7.96 -43.29 -0.33
N ILE A 187 7.02 -42.35 -0.49
CA ILE A 187 5.73 -42.38 0.20
C ILE A 187 4.98 -43.54 -0.38
N ARG A 188 4.94 -44.66 0.36
CA ARG A 188 4.07 -45.79 0.07
C ARG A 188 2.66 -45.25 -0.14
N LYS A 189 2.09 -45.47 -1.33
CA LYS A 189 0.67 -45.13 -1.60
C LYS A 189 -0.17 -45.79 -0.50
N PRO A 190 -0.95 -45.02 0.26
CA PRO A 190 -1.85 -45.62 1.26
C PRO A 190 -2.89 -46.45 0.53
N HIS A 191 -3.07 -47.67 0.97
CA HIS A 191 -4.14 -48.52 0.52
C HIS A 191 -5.48 -47.82 0.80
N GLN A 192 -6.26 -47.66 -0.27
CA GLN A 192 -7.68 -47.33 -0.33
C GLN A 192 -8.30 -46.71 0.95
N ILE A 193 -7.98 -45.46 1.19
CA ILE A 193 -8.77 -44.62 2.08
C ILE A 193 -9.98 -44.15 1.24
N PRO A 194 -11.21 -44.24 1.75
CA PRO A 194 -12.37 -43.68 1.06
C PRO A 194 -12.08 -42.20 0.77
N VAL A 195 -12.08 -41.83 -0.50
CA VAL A 195 -11.93 -40.44 -0.90
C VAL A 195 -13.29 -39.79 -0.83
N TRP A 196 -13.50 -39.01 0.22
CA TRP A 196 -14.65 -38.13 0.29
C TRP A 196 -14.49 -37.05 -0.76
N LYS A 197 -15.44 -36.94 -1.66
CA LYS A 197 -15.55 -35.81 -2.58
C LYS A 197 -16.64 -34.91 -2.06
N ASP A 198 -16.26 -33.74 -1.62
CA ASP A 198 -17.23 -32.69 -1.36
C ASP A 198 -17.79 -32.22 -2.71
N ILE A 199 -19.10 -32.34 -2.86
CA ILE A 199 -19.81 -31.83 -4.03
C ILE A 199 -20.36 -30.47 -3.61
N TYR A 200 -19.72 -29.41 -4.11
CA TYR A 200 -20.23 -28.06 -3.99
C TYR A 200 -21.16 -27.79 -5.18
N VAL A 201 -22.41 -27.49 -4.90
CA VAL A 201 -23.34 -26.95 -5.90
C VAL A 201 -23.31 -25.45 -5.76
N GLN A 202 -22.55 -24.77 -6.61
CA GLN A 202 -22.61 -23.32 -6.74
C GLN A 202 -23.58 -22.95 -7.86
N SER A 203 -24.42 -21.93 -7.61
CA SER A 203 -25.14 -21.29 -8.71
C SER A 203 -24.12 -20.61 -9.63
N ASP A 204 -24.23 -20.86 -10.91
CA ASP A 204 -23.38 -20.17 -11.88
C ASP A 204 -23.80 -18.71 -12.00
N VAL A 205 -22.84 -17.83 -12.26
CA VAL A 205 -23.12 -16.41 -12.54
C VAL A 205 -23.85 -16.33 -13.89
N PRO A 206 -24.90 -15.51 -14.03
CA PRO A 206 -25.61 -15.32 -15.30
C PRO A 206 -24.68 -15.01 -16.48
N ASP A 207 -25.04 -15.43 -17.68
CA ASP A 207 -24.15 -15.44 -18.86
C ASP A 207 -23.56 -14.06 -19.16
N ARG A 208 -24.37 -12.98 -19.14
CA ARG A 208 -23.91 -11.60 -19.39
C ARG A 208 -22.93 -11.09 -18.33
N LEU A 209 -22.90 -11.69 -17.15
CA LEU A 209 -22.02 -11.34 -16.03
C LEU A 209 -20.80 -12.26 -15.89
N GLY A 210 -20.64 -13.26 -16.75
CA GLY A 210 -19.63 -14.31 -16.66
C GLY A 210 -18.18 -13.79 -16.57
N SER A 211 -17.86 -12.66 -17.22
CA SER A 211 -16.56 -12.00 -17.20
C SER A 211 -16.14 -11.50 -15.79
N LEU A 212 -17.07 -11.29 -14.86
CA LEU A 212 -16.75 -10.94 -13.47
C LEU A 212 -15.90 -12.02 -12.81
N LYS A 213 -16.08 -13.30 -13.15
CA LYS A 213 -15.28 -14.40 -12.60
C LYS A 213 -13.81 -14.31 -12.99
N GLU A 214 -13.53 -13.95 -14.25
CA GLU A 214 -12.15 -13.80 -14.72
C GLU A 214 -11.49 -12.61 -14.01
N ILE A 215 -12.17 -11.48 -13.94
CA ILE A 215 -11.65 -10.29 -13.23
C ILE A 215 -11.42 -10.62 -11.75
N ALA A 216 -12.38 -11.26 -11.06
CA ALA A 216 -12.26 -11.61 -9.64
C ALA A 216 -11.11 -12.60 -9.34
N ASN A 217 -10.71 -13.41 -10.32
CA ASN A 217 -9.60 -14.36 -10.19
C ASN A 217 -8.22 -13.75 -10.46
N ASN A 218 -8.12 -12.53 -10.89
CA ASN A 218 -6.87 -11.83 -11.13
C ASN A 218 -6.77 -10.59 -10.23
N LEU A 219 -5.64 -10.39 -9.58
CA LEU A 219 -5.46 -9.28 -8.65
C LEU A 219 -5.44 -7.90 -9.31
N TRP A 220 -5.42 -7.82 -10.64
CA TRP A 220 -5.46 -6.59 -11.44
C TRP A 220 -6.60 -5.64 -10.98
N TRP A 221 -7.76 -6.16 -10.62
CA TRP A 221 -8.88 -5.37 -10.12
C TRP A 221 -8.53 -4.53 -8.89
N SER A 222 -7.57 -4.98 -8.06
CA SER A 222 -7.28 -4.38 -6.76
C SER A 222 -6.56 -3.02 -6.84
N TRP A 223 -6.05 -2.64 -8.00
CA TRP A 223 -5.49 -1.31 -8.24
C TRP A 223 -6.09 -0.61 -9.48
N HIS A 224 -7.19 -1.17 -9.99
CA HIS A 224 -7.98 -0.56 -11.06
C HIS A 224 -9.36 -0.18 -10.51
N SER A 225 -9.53 1.09 -10.17
CA SER A 225 -10.71 1.59 -9.44
C SER A 225 -12.05 1.31 -10.14
N GLU A 226 -12.07 1.29 -11.46
CA GLU A 226 -13.28 0.96 -12.23
C GLU A 226 -13.66 -0.51 -12.08
N ALA A 227 -12.68 -1.41 -12.04
CA ALA A 227 -12.92 -2.84 -11.80
C ALA A 227 -13.42 -3.10 -10.38
N GLU A 228 -12.82 -2.43 -9.38
CA GLU A 228 -13.31 -2.50 -8.00
C GLU A 228 -14.74 -1.95 -7.87
N SER A 229 -15.03 -0.84 -8.56
CA SER A 229 -16.34 -0.20 -8.56
C SER A 229 -17.45 -1.12 -9.08
N LEU A 230 -17.16 -2.01 -10.05
CA LEU A 230 -18.12 -3.01 -10.51
C LEU A 230 -18.57 -3.91 -9.37
N PHE A 231 -17.62 -4.47 -8.60
CA PHE A 231 -17.93 -5.34 -7.47
C PHE A 231 -18.69 -4.60 -6.37
N ARG A 232 -18.31 -3.38 -6.04
CA ARG A 232 -19.01 -2.55 -5.05
C ARG A 232 -20.46 -2.26 -5.46
N ARG A 233 -20.72 -1.98 -6.74
CA ARG A 233 -22.05 -1.73 -7.28
C ARG A 233 -22.96 -2.95 -7.29
N MET A 234 -22.40 -4.16 -7.31
CA MET A 234 -23.19 -5.38 -7.26
C MET A 234 -24.03 -5.46 -5.98
N ASP A 235 -23.41 -5.28 -4.83
CA ASP A 235 -24.04 -5.17 -3.51
C ASP A 235 -23.11 -4.45 -2.55
N PRO A 236 -23.30 -3.14 -2.28
CA PRO A 236 -22.43 -2.36 -1.41
C PRO A 236 -22.33 -2.91 0.02
N SER A 237 -23.44 -3.43 0.57
CA SER A 237 -23.46 -3.96 1.94
C SER A 237 -22.70 -5.26 2.05
N LEU A 238 -22.90 -6.16 1.10
CA LEU A 238 -22.18 -7.42 1.03
C LEU A 238 -20.71 -7.22 0.72
N TRP A 239 -20.35 -6.20 -0.09
CA TRP A 239 -18.98 -5.83 -0.39
C TRP A 239 -18.18 -5.53 0.89
N GLU A 240 -18.76 -4.76 1.81
CA GLU A 240 -18.15 -4.49 3.12
C GLU A 240 -18.11 -5.76 3.98
N GLU A 241 -19.20 -6.56 4.03
CA GLU A 241 -19.25 -7.80 4.81
C GLU A 241 -18.15 -8.80 4.40
N VAL A 242 -17.90 -8.94 3.09
CA VAL A 242 -16.86 -9.83 2.57
C VAL A 242 -15.45 -9.22 2.58
N GLN A 243 -15.27 -8.08 3.23
CA GLN A 243 -13.98 -7.38 3.33
C GLN A 243 -13.36 -7.14 1.94
N HIS A 244 -14.16 -6.66 1.02
CA HIS A 244 -13.76 -6.33 -0.35
C HIS A 244 -13.15 -7.51 -1.12
N ASN A 245 -13.62 -8.71 -0.86
CA ASN A 245 -13.18 -9.91 -1.57
C ASN A 245 -14.17 -10.26 -2.69
N PRO A 246 -13.82 -10.01 -3.97
CA PRO A 246 -14.75 -10.22 -5.09
C PRO A 246 -15.14 -11.68 -5.30
N LYS A 247 -14.28 -12.63 -4.94
CA LYS A 247 -14.62 -14.06 -5.04
C LYS A 247 -15.69 -14.43 -4.04
N LEU A 248 -15.54 -14.01 -2.77
CA LEU A 248 -16.55 -14.22 -1.75
C LEU A 248 -17.83 -13.46 -2.04
N LEU A 249 -17.75 -12.27 -2.64
CA LEU A 249 -18.94 -11.54 -3.11
C LEU A 249 -19.72 -12.37 -4.13
N LEU A 250 -19.05 -12.88 -5.18
CA LEU A 250 -19.70 -13.71 -6.21
C LEU A 250 -20.27 -15.01 -5.67
N GLU A 251 -19.67 -15.58 -4.60
CA GLU A 251 -20.19 -16.80 -3.95
C GLU A 251 -21.43 -16.53 -3.08
N LYS A 252 -21.51 -15.36 -2.44
CA LYS A 252 -22.54 -15.05 -1.45
C LYS A 252 -23.70 -14.21 -1.97
N ILE A 253 -23.53 -13.51 -3.08
CA ILE A 253 -24.55 -12.60 -3.62
C ILE A 253 -25.81 -13.37 -4.04
N ASP A 254 -26.98 -12.83 -3.68
CA ASP A 254 -28.26 -13.43 -4.04
C ASP A 254 -28.40 -13.53 -5.58
N TYR A 255 -28.81 -14.70 -6.06
CA TYR A 255 -29.00 -14.96 -7.47
C TYR A 255 -30.06 -14.02 -8.11
N LYS A 256 -31.10 -13.64 -7.35
CA LYS A 256 -32.08 -12.64 -7.83
C LYS A 256 -31.44 -11.28 -8.08
N ARG A 257 -30.47 -10.88 -7.22
CA ARG A 257 -29.73 -9.65 -7.42
C ARG A 257 -28.86 -9.73 -8.67
N GLN A 258 -28.26 -10.89 -8.93
CA GLN A 258 -27.48 -11.10 -10.15
C GLN A 258 -28.34 -10.97 -11.41
N LEU A 259 -29.58 -11.51 -11.41
CA LEU A 259 -30.53 -11.36 -12.54
C LEU A 259 -30.89 -9.89 -12.77
N VAL A 260 -31.12 -9.12 -11.70
CA VAL A 260 -31.38 -7.67 -11.84
C VAL A 260 -30.21 -6.93 -12.48
N LEU A 261 -28.97 -7.32 -12.12
CA LEU A 261 -27.77 -6.73 -12.73
C LEU A 261 -27.54 -7.20 -14.17
N GLU A 262 -27.95 -8.40 -14.51
CA GLU A 262 -27.90 -8.90 -15.89
C GLU A 262 -28.85 -8.15 -16.82
N ASP A 263 -29.99 -7.69 -16.30
CA ASP A 263 -30.99 -6.89 -17.01
C ASP A 263 -30.63 -5.37 -17.02
N ASP A 264 -29.62 -4.95 -16.26
CA ASP A 264 -29.13 -3.58 -16.25
C ASP A 264 -28.09 -3.35 -17.38
N ASP A 265 -28.57 -2.78 -18.47
CA ASP A 265 -27.72 -2.55 -19.66
C ASP A 265 -26.56 -1.57 -19.40
N GLU A 266 -26.70 -0.64 -18.46
CA GLU A 266 -25.63 0.27 -18.06
C GLU A 266 -24.53 -0.52 -17.32
N PHE A 267 -24.91 -1.32 -16.34
CA PHE A 267 -23.96 -2.17 -15.61
C PHE A 267 -23.24 -3.15 -16.54
N VAL A 268 -23.98 -3.81 -17.44
CA VAL A 268 -23.39 -4.77 -18.39
C VAL A 268 -22.46 -4.08 -19.39
N SER A 269 -22.80 -2.87 -19.85
CA SER A 269 -21.94 -2.09 -20.74
C SER A 269 -20.64 -1.70 -20.05
N ASP A 270 -20.69 -1.24 -18.80
CA ASP A 270 -19.51 -0.92 -17.99
C ASP A 270 -18.65 -2.18 -17.78
N LEU A 271 -19.28 -3.30 -17.44
CA LEU A 271 -18.58 -4.57 -17.27
C LEU A 271 -17.84 -4.99 -18.56
N GLN A 272 -18.49 -4.88 -19.71
CA GLN A 272 -17.87 -5.23 -20.99
C GLN A 272 -16.68 -4.30 -21.31
N ARG A 273 -16.79 -3.01 -21.03
CA ARG A 273 -15.69 -2.05 -21.20
C ARG A 273 -14.51 -2.40 -20.30
N VAL A 274 -14.73 -2.57 -19.00
CA VAL A 274 -13.69 -2.92 -18.04
C VAL A 274 -13.05 -4.28 -18.35
N TYR A 275 -13.87 -5.25 -18.79
CA TYR A 275 -13.34 -6.55 -19.21
C TYR A 275 -12.49 -6.44 -20.47
N GLY A 276 -12.85 -5.57 -21.42
CA GLY A 276 -12.03 -5.28 -22.59
C GLY A 276 -10.67 -4.68 -22.23
N GLU A 277 -10.63 -3.76 -21.27
CA GLU A 277 -9.41 -3.19 -20.70
C GLU A 277 -8.54 -4.26 -20.02
N PHE A 278 -9.15 -5.10 -19.18
CA PHE A 278 -8.50 -6.23 -18.54
C PHE A 278 -7.88 -7.20 -19.53
N LYS A 279 -8.62 -7.60 -20.57
CA LYS A 279 -8.08 -8.48 -21.62
C LYS A 279 -6.92 -7.80 -22.37
N SER A 280 -7.07 -6.55 -22.75
CA SER A 280 -6.01 -5.79 -23.42
C SER A 280 -4.76 -5.68 -22.55
N TYR A 281 -4.93 -5.57 -21.23
CA TYR A 281 -3.83 -5.56 -20.28
C TYR A 281 -3.10 -6.92 -20.24
N LEU A 282 -3.82 -8.02 -20.21
CA LEU A 282 -3.24 -9.38 -20.19
C LEU A 282 -2.60 -9.79 -21.52
N ASP A 283 -3.16 -9.33 -22.63
CA ASP A 283 -2.72 -9.69 -23.97
C ASP A 283 -1.51 -8.87 -24.46
N ARG A 284 -0.93 -8.02 -23.60
CA ARG A 284 0.30 -7.28 -23.90
C ARG A 284 1.42 -8.28 -24.21
N PRO A 285 2.17 -8.07 -25.30
CA PRO A 285 3.24 -8.99 -25.68
C PRO A 285 4.35 -8.98 -24.64
N ASP A 286 4.82 -10.17 -24.27
CA ASP A 286 6.01 -10.31 -23.44
C ASP A 286 7.24 -9.76 -24.18
N ASP A 287 7.97 -8.89 -23.53
CA ASP A 287 9.27 -8.44 -23.99
C ASP A 287 10.33 -9.48 -23.60
N LYS A 288 10.60 -10.42 -24.52
CA LYS A 288 11.53 -11.52 -24.28
C LYS A 288 12.99 -11.07 -24.13
N GLU A 289 13.31 -9.82 -24.44
CA GLU A 289 14.64 -9.25 -24.25
C GLU A 289 14.85 -8.75 -22.81
N LYS A 290 13.76 -8.50 -22.07
CA LYS A 290 13.85 -8.12 -20.66
C LYS A 290 14.19 -9.32 -19.78
N PRO A 291 15.03 -9.13 -18.76
CA PRO A 291 15.37 -10.19 -17.84
C PRO A 291 14.16 -10.57 -16.97
N ALA A 292 14.01 -11.86 -16.69
CA ALA A 292 13.09 -12.34 -15.68
C ALA A 292 13.70 -12.12 -14.28
N VAL A 293 12.93 -11.50 -13.38
CA VAL A 293 13.36 -11.17 -12.03
C VAL A 293 12.57 -11.97 -11.01
N ALA A 294 13.24 -12.59 -10.04
CA ALA A 294 12.62 -13.19 -8.87
C ALA A 294 12.75 -12.22 -7.69
N TYR A 295 11.62 -11.73 -7.21
CA TYR A 295 11.55 -10.80 -6.08
C TYR A 295 11.11 -11.54 -4.81
N PHE A 296 12.03 -11.72 -3.88
CA PHE A 296 11.79 -12.41 -2.63
C PHE A 296 11.39 -11.41 -1.54
N SER A 297 10.22 -11.61 -0.95
CA SER A 297 9.76 -10.85 0.23
C SER A 297 9.02 -11.77 1.19
N MET A 298 9.11 -11.49 2.48
CA MET A 298 8.33 -12.21 3.48
C MET A 298 6.85 -11.85 3.41
N GLU A 299 6.51 -10.68 2.87
CA GLU A 299 5.15 -10.17 2.80
C GLU A 299 4.93 -9.33 1.53
N PHE A 300 3.69 -9.37 1.00
CA PHE A 300 3.25 -8.59 -0.15
C PHE A 300 1.89 -7.97 0.12
N GLY A 301 1.86 -6.66 0.34
CA GLY A 301 0.65 -5.89 0.60
C GLY A 301 -0.04 -5.45 -0.68
N ILE A 302 -0.66 -6.38 -1.40
CA ILE A 302 -1.35 -6.08 -2.66
C ILE A 302 -2.74 -5.54 -2.39
N HIS A 303 -3.53 -6.23 -1.55
CA HIS A 303 -4.86 -5.81 -1.16
C HIS A 303 -5.24 -6.41 0.21
N PRO A 304 -6.04 -5.72 1.05
CA PRO A 304 -6.42 -6.20 2.38
C PRO A 304 -7.14 -7.56 2.42
N CYS A 305 -7.83 -7.95 1.35
CA CYS A 305 -8.45 -9.28 1.27
C CYS A 305 -7.42 -10.42 1.17
N LEU A 306 -6.17 -10.13 0.80
CA LEU A 306 -5.06 -11.07 0.74
C LEU A 306 -4.15 -10.88 1.96
N LYS A 307 -4.41 -11.65 3.01
CA LYS A 307 -3.77 -11.48 4.33
C LYS A 307 -2.35 -12.07 4.38
N ILE A 308 -1.44 -11.56 3.58
CA ILE A 308 -0.03 -11.98 3.51
C ILE A 308 0.94 -10.85 3.80
N TYR A 309 0.50 -9.80 4.47
CA TYR A 309 1.33 -8.67 4.89
C TYR A 309 0.79 -8.07 6.20
N SER A 310 1.63 -7.31 6.91
CA SER A 310 1.24 -6.61 8.13
C SER A 310 1.70 -5.17 8.20
N GLY A 311 2.69 -4.76 7.43
CA GLY A 311 3.29 -3.44 7.58
C GLY A 311 3.85 -2.84 6.29
N GLY A 312 4.58 -1.74 6.44
CA GLY A 312 5.10 -0.92 5.34
C GLY A 312 6.01 -1.65 4.37
N LEU A 313 6.76 -2.67 4.83
CA LEU A 313 7.58 -3.50 3.94
C LEU A 313 6.71 -4.28 2.95
N GLY A 314 5.58 -4.82 3.42
CA GLY A 314 4.62 -5.50 2.55
C GLY A 314 3.96 -4.56 1.57
N ILE A 315 3.58 -3.37 2.00
CA ILE A 315 3.01 -2.33 1.12
C ILE A 315 4.01 -1.97 0.02
N LEU A 316 5.27 -1.69 0.37
CA LEU A 316 6.32 -1.42 -0.63
C LEU A 316 6.47 -2.55 -1.64
N ALA A 317 6.53 -3.80 -1.17
CA ALA A 317 6.64 -4.96 -2.04
C ALA A 317 5.41 -5.14 -2.94
N GLY A 318 4.20 -4.90 -2.41
CA GLY A 318 2.96 -4.96 -3.15
C GLY A 318 2.86 -3.88 -4.24
N ASP A 319 3.16 -2.64 -3.90
CA ASP A 319 3.16 -1.51 -4.84
C ASP A 319 4.17 -1.71 -5.96
N TYR A 320 5.36 -2.21 -5.60
CA TYR A 320 6.35 -2.56 -6.60
C TYR A 320 5.88 -3.64 -7.60
N LEU A 321 5.19 -4.69 -7.13
CA LEU A 321 4.62 -5.71 -8.02
C LEU A 321 3.51 -5.16 -8.92
N LYS A 322 2.66 -4.26 -8.42
CA LYS A 322 1.62 -3.58 -9.22
C LYS A 322 2.25 -2.76 -10.33
N GLU A 323 3.22 -1.90 -10.00
CA GLU A 323 3.95 -1.10 -10.98
C GLU A 323 4.70 -1.97 -11.99
N ALA A 324 5.37 -3.02 -11.52
CA ALA A 324 6.05 -3.96 -12.41
C ALA A 324 5.10 -4.62 -13.43
N SER A 325 3.89 -4.95 -12.98
CA SER A 325 2.82 -5.47 -13.84
C SER A 325 2.35 -4.41 -14.84
N ASP A 326 2.13 -3.17 -14.41
CA ASP A 326 1.71 -2.07 -15.28
C ASP A 326 2.80 -1.71 -16.32
N SER A 327 4.06 -1.77 -15.91
CA SER A 327 5.23 -1.59 -16.78
C SER A 327 5.56 -2.81 -17.66
N ASN A 328 4.75 -3.86 -17.63
CA ASN A 328 4.94 -5.09 -18.39
C ASN A 328 6.32 -5.74 -18.17
N LEU A 329 6.74 -5.85 -16.90
CA LEU A 329 7.99 -6.50 -16.52
C LEU A 329 7.75 -7.96 -16.12
N THR A 330 8.67 -8.84 -16.54
CA THR A 330 8.63 -10.25 -16.16
C THR A 330 9.18 -10.44 -14.75
N ILE A 331 8.33 -10.24 -13.73
CA ILE A 331 8.70 -10.37 -12.32
C ILE A 331 7.86 -11.45 -11.64
N TYR A 332 8.53 -12.27 -10.84
CA TYR A 332 7.93 -13.31 -10.01
C TYR A 332 8.08 -12.94 -8.53
N GLY A 333 6.99 -12.62 -7.86
CA GLY A 333 6.97 -12.46 -6.40
C GLY A 333 7.05 -13.83 -5.71
N ILE A 334 8.07 -14.02 -4.88
CA ILE A 334 8.27 -15.26 -4.11
C ILE A 334 8.19 -14.91 -2.64
N GLY A 335 7.21 -15.45 -1.93
CA GLY A 335 6.96 -15.12 -0.54
C GLY A 335 6.43 -16.29 0.28
N LEU A 336 6.08 -16.00 1.52
CA LEU A 336 5.49 -16.95 2.44
C LEU A 336 3.95 -16.91 2.33
N LEU A 337 3.34 -18.09 2.26
CA LEU A 337 1.89 -18.20 2.33
C LEU A 337 1.46 -18.46 3.79
N TYR A 338 0.95 -17.43 4.44
CA TYR A 338 0.44 -17.54 5.80
C TYR A 338 -0.97 -18.15 5.78
N ARG A 339 -1.16 -19.24 6.51
CA ARG A 339 -2.42 -19.98 6.51
C ARG A 339 -3.58 -19.19 7.11
N PHE A 340 -3.30 -18.39 8.12
CA PHE A 340 -4.35 -17.64 8.87
C PHE A 340 -4.24 -16.13 8.67
N GLY A 341 -3.25 -15.65 7.96
CA GLY A 341 -2.94 -14.24 7.80
C GLY A 341 -2.33 -13.62 9.06
N TYR A 342 -2.26 -12.31 9.06
CA TYR A 342 -1.87 -11.50 10.21
C TYR A 342 -3.11 -11.03 10.98
#